data_967f3db01bb15edebf273e29d935e806
#
_entry.id   967f3db01bb15edebf273e29d935e806
#
_cell.length_a   1.000
_cell.length_b   1.000
_cell.length_c   1.000
_cell.angle_alpha   90.00
_cell.angle_beta   90.00
_cell.angle_gamma   90.00
#
_symmetry.space_group_name_H-M   'P 1'
#
loop_
_entity.id
_entity.type
_entity.pdbx_description
1 polymer ?
#
loop_
_entity_poly.entity_id
_entity_poly.type
_entity_poly.pdbx_seq_one_letter_code
_entity_poly.pdbx_strand_id
1 'polypeptide(L)'
;FWVQFSDFNWFRMTVEDVRFVGGFARAGSITAEEYTAAKPDPISEFGGHIAAHMNDDHMESTIAMIAHQIPGLDVEEAIITSVDSLGMYVKVTRTPRASDQPQQFKLRLPFPRPAADRKDVKNVIVEMTQAAASGSANKDE
;
A
#
# COMPACT_ATOMS: atom_id res chain seq x y z
N PHE A 1 -21.36 6.33 -27.38
CA PHE A 1 -21.57 6.31 -28.85
C PHE A 1 -22.05 4.93 -29.31
N TRP A 2 -21.35 3.85 -28.98
CA TRP A 2 -21.70 2.46 -29.37
C TRP A 2 -23.06 1.98 -28.85
N VAL A 3 -23.50 2.50 -27.72
CA VAL A 3 -24.75 2.20 -27.02
C VAL A 3 -26.02 2.43 -27.89
N GLN A 4 -25.88 3.25 -28.91
CA GLN A 4 -27.01 3.66 -29.77
C GLN A 4 -27.23 2.73 -30.97
N PHE A 5 -26.36 1.75 -31.17
CA PHE A 5 -26.53 0.77 -32.25
C PHE A 5 -27.59 -0.25 -31.87
N SER A 6 -28.46 -0.58 -32.86
CA SER A 6 -29.63 -1.46 -32.67
C SER A 6 -29.29 -2.93 -32.40
N ASP A 7 -28.03 -3.30 -32.67
CA ASP A 7 -27.50 -4.66 -32.46
C ASP A 7 -26.82 -4.83 -31.08
N PHE A 8 -26.78 -3.75 -30.25
CA PHE A 8 -26.29 -3.84 -28.88
C PHE A 8 -27.38 -4.31 -27.92
N ASN A 9 -27.04 -5.32 -27.11
CA ASN A 9 -27.88 -5.83 -26.04
C ASN A 9 -27.20 -5.60 -24.70
N TRP A 10 -27.98 -5.19 -23.70
CA TRP A 10 -27.52 -5.00 -22.33
C TRP A 10 -27.82 -6.23 -21.49
N PHE A 11 -26.81 -6.73 -20.83
CA PHE A 11 -26.93 -7.82 -19.88
C PHE A 11 -26.51 -7.36 -18.49
N ARG A 12 -27.24 -7.79 -17.48
CA ARG A 12 -26.86 -7.62 -16.08
C ARG A 12 -26.50 -8.98 -15.51
N MET A 13 -25.29 -9.07 -14.95
CA MET A 13 -24.87 -10.22 -14.17
C MET A 13 -25.16 -9.95 -12.69
N THR A 14 -25.94 -10.81 -12.06
CA THR A 14 -26.15 -10.78 -10.60
C THR A 14 -24.95 -11.43 -9.92
N VAL A 15 -24.39 -10.77 -8.93
CA VAL A 15 -23.29 -11.33 -8.15
C VAL A 15 -23.91 -12.21 -7.05
N GLU A 16 -23.54 -13.49 -7.03
CA GLU A 16 -23.93 -14.44 -6.00
C GLU A 16 -22.80 -14.66 -5.00
N ASP A 17 -21.60 -14.84 -5.52
CA ASP A 17 -20.35 -14.89 -4.74
C ASP A 17 -19.19 -14.36 -5.58
N VAL A 18 -18.12 -13.95 -4.91
CA VAL A 18 -16.89 -13.48 -5.55
C VAL A 18 -15.69 -14.25 -4.99
N ARG A 19 -14.90 -14.83 -5.87
CA ARG A 19 -13.60 -15.37 -5.50
C ARG A 19 -12.50 -14.38 -5.93
N PHE A 20 -11.87 -13.79 -4.93
CA PHE A 20 -10.74 -12.90 -5.15
C PHE A 20 -9.41 -13.68 -5.06
N VAL A 21 -8.53 -13.45 -6.03
CA VAL A 21 -7.17 -14.00 -6.02
C VAL A 21 -6.20 -12.86 -6.32
N GLY A 22 -5.52 -12.39 -5.30
CA GLY A 22 -4.56 -11.28 -5.37
C GLY A 22 -3.09 -11.71 -5.44
N GLY A 23 -2.82 -13.01 -5.63
CA GLY A 23 -1.47 -13.59 -5.67
C GLY A 23 -1.34 -14.81 -4.77
N PHE A 24 -0.09 -15.30 -4.59
CA PHE A 24 0.19 -16.44 -3.71
C PHE A 24 -0.28 -16.15 -2.28
N ALA A 25 -1.01 -17.08 -1.67
CA ALA A 25 -1.61 -17.00 -0.34
C ALA A 25 -2.55 -15.79 -0.12
N ARG A 26 -3.02 -15.16 -1.18
CA ARG A 26 -3.95 -14.03 -1.15
C ARG A 26 -5.23 -14.36 -1.92
N ALA A 27 -5.92 -15.40 -1.50
CA ALA A 27 -7.21 -15.76 -2.03
C ALA A 27 -8.26 -15.67 -0.92
N GLY A 28 -9.44 -15.19 -1.27
CA GLY A 28 -10.57 -15.08 -0.35
C GLY A 28 -11.89 -15.21 -1.10
N SER A 29 -12.93 -15.54 -0.37
CA SER A 29 -14.31 -15.49 -0.88
C SER A 29 -15.01 -14.30 -0.25
N ILE A 30 -15.85 -13.64 -1.03
CA ILE A 30 -16.62 -12.46 -0.65
C ILE A 30 -18.07 -12.78 -1.02
N THR A 31 -19.00 -12.62 -0.07
CA THR A 31 -20.41 -12.86 -0.33
C THR A 31 -21.03 -11.74 -1.18
N ALA A 32 -22.22 -11.97 -1.73
CA ALA A 32 -22.97 -10.97 -2.46
C ALA A 32 -23.31 -9.75 -1.58
N GLU A 33 -23.60 -9.97 -0.29
CA GLU A 33 -23.90 -8.93 0.68
C GLU A 33 -22.65 -8.06 0.93
N GLU A 34 -21.50 -8.68 1.19
CA GLU A 34 -20.22 -7.97 1.41
C GLU A 34 -19.83 -7.16 0.17
N TYR A 35 -19.97 -7.77 -1.03
CA TYR A 35 -19.70 -7.07 -2.30
C TYR A 35 -20.62 -5.86 -2.49
N THR A 36 -21.91 -6.01 -2.21
CA THR A 36 -22.91 -4.94 -2.38
C THR A 36 -22.72 -3.83 -1.33
N ALA A 37 -22.31 -4.18 -0.11
CA ALA A 37 -22.07 -3.23 0.98
C ALA A 37 -20.70 -2.53 0.87
N ALA A 38 -19.81 -3.00 0.00
CA ALA A 38 -18.48 -2.45 -0.15
C ALA A 38 -18.53 -0.97 -0.56
N LYS A 39 -17.63 -0.19 0.02
CA LYS A 39 -17.45 1.23 -0.30
C LYS A 39 -16.01 1.45 -0.77
N PRO A 40 -15.78 2.45 -1.64
CA PRO A 40 -14.42 2.87 -1.96
C PRO A 40 -13.63 3.19 -0.68
N ASP A 41 -12.35 2.85 -0.68
CA ASP A 41 -11.45 3.25 0.39
C ASP A 41 -11.43 4.79 0.49
N PRO A 42 -11.54 5.38 1.71
CA PRO A 42 -11.60 6.84 1.89
C PRO A 42 -10.35 7.57 1.40
N ILE A 43 -9.24 6.85 1.19
CA ILE A 43 -7.97 7.40 0.72
C ILE A 43 -7.78 7.25 -0.79
N SER A 44 -8.63 6.48 -1.48
CA SER A 44 -8.46 6.11 -2.89
C SER A 44 -8.25 7.31 -3.82
N GLU A 45 -8.93 8.44 -3.57
CA GLU A 45 -8.79 9.66 -4.39
C GLU A 45 -7.48 10.42 -4.13
N PHE A 46 -6.87 10.23 -2.97
CA PHE A 46 -5.69 11.00 -2.52
C PHE A 46 -4.41 10.19 -2.50
N GLY A 47 -4.51 8.86 -2.53
CA GLY A 47 -3.38 7.95 -2.35
C GLY A 47 -2.25 8.19 -3.34
N GLY A 48 -2.56 8.51 -4.60
CA GLY A 48 -1.55 8.83 -5.62
C GLY A 48 -0.76 10.11 -5.31
N HIS A 49 -1.43 11.17 -4.86
CA HIS A 49 -0.77 12.42 -4.49
C HIS A 49 0.09 12.27 -3.22
N ILE A 50 -0.38 11.48 -2.26
CA ILE A 50 0.38 11.20 -1.05
C ILE A 50 1.64 10.40 -1.41
N ALA A 51 1.51 9.37 -2.25
CA ALA A 51 2.65 8.58 -2.71
C ALA A 51 3.68 9.44 -3.44
N ALA A 52 3.26 10.31 -4.36
CA ALA A 52 4.15 11.20 -5.09
C ALA A 52 4.93 12.13 -4.14
N HIS A 53 4.24 12.83 -3.24
CA HIS A 53 4.88 13.70 -2.26
C HIS A 53 5.89 12.98 -1.37
N MET A 54 5.54 11.80 -0.87
CA MET A 54 6.45 10.99 -0.05
C MET A 54 7.67 10.51 -0.83
N ASN A 55 7.52 10.18 -2.10
CA ASN A 55 8.63 9.75 -2.95
C ASN A 55 9.57 10.92 -3.29
N ASP A 56 9.02 12.11 -3.52
CA ASP A 56 9.80 13.29 -3.92
C ASP A 56 10.58 13.87 -2.74
N ASP A 57 9.95 13.96 -1.56
CA ASP A 57 10.50 14.73 -0.44
C ASP A 57 10.89 13.88 0.78
N HIS A 58 10.43 12.61 0.88
CA HIS A 58 10.51 11.82 2.13
C HIS A 58 10.93 10.36 1.92
N MET A 59 11.69 10.05 0.86
CA MET A 59 12.15 8.68 0.58
C MET A 59 12.97 8.10 1.74
N GLU A 60 13.84 8.90 2.35
CA GLU A 60 14.66 8.47 3.52
C GLU A 60 13.77 8.09 4.71
N SER A 61 12.68 8.84 4.95
CA SER A 61 11.70 8.50 5.99
C SER A 61 11.02 7.17 5.70
N THR A 62 10.71 6.89 4.42
CA THR A 62 10.13 5.61 4.01
C THR A 62 11.10 4.45 4.25
N ILE A 63 12.38 4.63 3.94
CA ILE A 63 13.44 3.64 4.24
C ILE A 63 13.56 3.39 5.74
N ALA A 64 13.55 4.46 6.55
CA ALA A 64 13.62 4.35 8.01
C ALA A 64 12.40 3.60 8.59
N MET A 65 11.20 3.87 8.10
CA MET A 65 9.98 3.15 8.50
C MET A 65 10.08 1.66 8.15
N ILE A 66 10.63 1.30 6.98
CA ILE A 66 10.85 -0.09 6.59
C ILE A 66 11.83 -0.76 7.54
N ALA A 67 12.99 -0.14 7.80
CA ALA A 67 14.01 -0.68 8.70
C ALA A 67 13.50 -0.87 10.13
N HIS A 68 12.59 -0.01 10.58
CA HIS A 68 11.93 -0.12 11.88
C HIS A 68 10.95 -1.30 11.94
N GLN A 69 10.12 -1.47 10.92
CA GLN A 69 9.10 -2.54 10.90
C GLN A 69 9.69 -3.91 10.51
N ILE A 70 10.77 -3.93 9.74
CA ILE A 70 11.42 -5.16 9.25
C ILE A 70 12.92 -5.08 9.58
N PRO A 71 13.31 -5.34 10.84
CA PRO A 71 14.71 -5.30 11.25
C PRO A 71 15.60 -6.23 10.42
N GLY A 72 16.74 -5.72 9.98
CA GLY A 72 17.68 -6.47 9.15
C GLY A 72 17.41 -6.46 7.65
N LEU A 73 16.39 -5.75 7.21
CA LEU A 73 16.16 -5.50 5.79
C LEU A 73 16.88 -4.19 5.39
N ASP A 74 18.07 -4.32 4.83
CA ASP A 74 18.79 -3.17 4.25
C ASP A 74 18.14 -2.80 2.90
N VAL A 75 17.66 -1.58 2.78
CA VAL A 75 16.97 -1.04 1.60
C VAL A 75 17.73 0.18 1.09
N GLU A 76 18.04 0.19 -0.21
CA GLU A 76 18.74 1.28 -0.89
C GLU A 76 17.77 2.32 -1.46
N GLU A 77 16.60 1.84 -1.94
CA GLU A 77 15.57 2.68 -2.52
C GLU A 77 14.19 2.17 -2.13
N ALA A 78 13.27 3.08 -1.84
CA ALA A 78 11.91 2.77 -1.45
C ALA A 78 10.93 3.71 -2.15
N ILE A 79 10.16 3.18 -3.11
CA ILE A 79 9.17 3.93 -3.89
C ILE A 79 7.77 3.49 -3.48
N ILE A 80 6.99 4.38 -2.90
CA ILE A 80 5.58 4.12 -2.59
C ILE A 80 4.80 4.07 -3.90
N THR A 81 4.11 2.97 -4.14
CA THR A 81 3.33 2.73 -5.36
C THR A 81 1.83 2.93 -5.18
N SER A 82 1.34 2.79 -3.96
CA SER A 82 -0.05 3.12 -3.59
C SER A 82 -0.20 3.30 -2.09
N VAL A 83 -1.18 4.09 -1.70
CA VAL A 83 -1.59 4.34 -0.31
C VAL A 83 -3.08 4.09 -0.20
N ASP A 84 -3.50 3.39 0.84
CA ASP A 84 -4.90 3.20 1.23
C ASP A 84 -5.06 3.43 2.73
N SER A 85 -6.27 3.27 3.26
CA SER A 85 -6.57 3.51 4.67
C SER A 85 -5.82 2.61 5.66
N LEU A 86 -5.26 1.48 5.19
CA LEU A 86 -4.60 0.48 6.02
C LEU A 86 -3.06 0.49 5.89
N GLY A 87 -2.49 1.28 4.96
CA GLY A 87 -1.05 1.34 4.77
C GLY A 87 -0.60 1.69 3.37
N MET A 88 0.66 1.38 3.08
CA MET A 88 1.32 1.71 1.83
C MET A 88 1.90 0.46 1.16
N TYR A 89 1.79 0.37 -0.17
CA TYR A 89 2.61 -0.55 -0.94
C TYR A 89 3.88 0.15 -1.41
N VAL A 90 5.01 -0.47 -1.16
CA VAL A 90 6.33 0.08 -1.48
C VAL A 90 7.10 -0.90 -2.35
N LYS A 91 7.59 -0.41 -3.48
CA LYS A 91 8.60 -1.10 -4.28
C LYS A 91 9.96 -0.76 -3.69
N VAL A 92 10.70 -1.76 -3.27
CA VAL A 92 12.03 -1.59 -2.67
C VAL A 92 13.10 -2.18 -3.57
N THR A 93 14.28 -1.54 -3.55
CA THR A 93 15.49 -2.03 -4.18
C THR A 93 16.52 -2.27 -3.09
N ARG A 94 17.18 -3.41 -3.12
CA ARG A 94 18.32 -3.74 -2.24
C ARG A 94 19.32 -4.61 -2.96
N THR A 95 20.59 -4.53 -2.56
CA THR A 95 21.62 -5.47 -2.99
C THR A 95 21.97 -6.38 -1.81
N PRO A 96 21.60 -7.69 -1.86
CA PRO A 96 21.95 -8.62 -0.78
C PRO A 96 23.46 -8.76 -0.66
N ARG A 97 23.98 -8.90 0.57
CA ARG A 97 25.43 -9.05 0.84
C ARG A 97 26.08 -10.23 0.11
N ALA A 98 25.30 -11.23 -0.26
CA ALA A 98 25.75 -12.43 -0.95
C ALA A 98 25.61 -12.34 -2.48
N SER A 99 25.22 -11.20 -3.03
CA SER A 99 24.96 -11.01 -4.47
C SER A 99 25.30 -9.57 -4.87
N ASP A 100 26.01 -9.42 -6.00
CA ASP A 100 26.29 -8.10 -6.59
C ASP A 100 25.11 -7.60 -7.47
N GLN A 101 24.01 -8.33 -7.51
CA GLN A 101 22.84 -7.99 -8.33
C GLN A 101 21.76 -7.36 -7.45
N PRO A 102 21.28 -6.15 -7.80
CA PRO A 102 20.16 -5.53 -7.11
C PRO A 102 18.89 -6.36 -7.29
N GLN A 103 18.13 -6.50 -6.22
CA GLN A 103 16.84 -7.17 -6.20
C GLN A 103 15.75 -6.16 -5.96
N GLN A 104 14.67 -6.27 -6.72
CA GLN A 104 13.46 -5.46 -6.51
C GLN A 104 12.30 -6.35 -6.11
N PHE A 105 11.55 -5.91 -5.13
CA PHE A 105 10.30 -6.57 -4.72
C PHE A 105 9.33 -5.56 -4.13
N LYS A 106 8.09 -5.98 -4.00
CA LYS A 106 7.02 -5.18 -3.43
C LYS A 106 6.73 -5.64 -2.01
N LEU A 107 6.68 -4.73 -1.07
CA LEU A 107 6.27 -5.00 0.30
C LEU A 107 5.05 -4.16 0.68
N ARG A 108 4.35 -4.61 1.72
CA ARG A 108 3.30 -3.85 2.38
C ARG A 108 3.85 -3.26 3.67
N LEU A 109 3.70 -1.97 3.84
CA LEU A 109 4.00 -1.24 5.06
C LEU A 109 2.66 -0.89 5.73
N PRO A 110 2.20 -1.68 6.72
CA PRO A 110 0.92 -1.44 7.35
C PRO A 110 0.96 -0.20 8.22
N PHE A 111 -0.15 0.51 8.29
CA PHE A 111 -0.35 1.56 9.29
C PHE A 111 -0.60 0.94 10.67
N PRO A 112 -0.20 1.59 11.77
CA PRO A 112 -0.47 1.11 13.13
C PRO A 112 -1.96 1.11 13.47
N ARG A 113 -2.76 1.90 12.76
CA ARG A 113 -4.22 1.98 12.81
C ARG A 113 -4.77 2.43 11.46
N PRO A 114 -6.04 2.11 11.13
CA PRO A 114 -6.66 2.62 9.91
C PRO A 114 -6.71 4.15 9.90
N ALA A 115 -6.41 4.74 8.75
CA ALA A 115 -6.54 6.17 8.53
C ALA A 115 -7.96 6.50 8.03
N ALA A 116 -8.62 7.46 8.65
CA ALA A 116 -10.01 7.80 8.36
C ALA A 116 -10.15 8.72 7.13
N ASP A 117 -9.17 9.58 6.90
CA ASP A 117 -9.18 10.58 5.82
C ASP A 117 -7.75 11.01 5.45
N ARG A 118 -7.65 11.94 4.48
CA ARG A 118 -6.36 12.48 4.01
C ARG A 118 -5.51 13.11 5.13
N LYS A 119 -6.14 13.83 6.06
CA LYS A 119 -5.45 14.49 7.17
C LYS A 119 -4.89 13.44 8.13
N ASP A 120 -5.68 12.41 8.37
CA ASP A 120 -5.31 11.33 9.27
C ASP A 120 -4.18 10.46 8.70
N VAL A 121 -4.12 10.24 7.37
CA VAL A 121 -2.95 9.60 6.74
C VAL A 121 -1.66 10.35 7.08
N LYS A 122 -1.68 11.70 7.00
CA LYS A 122 -0.51 12.49 7.39
C LYS A 122 -0.12 12.24 8.85
N ASN A 123 -1.08 12.22 9.76
CA ASN A 123 -0.82 11.96 11.18
C ASN A 123 -0.19 10.58 11.38
N VAL A 124 -0.75 9.55 10.76
CA VAL A 124 -0.25 8.18 10.86
C VAL A 124 1.17 8.05 10.29
N ILE A 125 1.47 8.68 9.16
CA ILE A 125 2.84 8.68 8.58
C ILE A 125 3.81 9.39 9.52
N VAL A 126 3.42 10.51 10.14
CA VAL A 126 4.24 11.20 11.14
C VAL A 126 4.48 10.30 12.37
N GLU A 127 3.45 9.62 12.88
CA GLU A 127 3.58 8.63 13.97
C GLU A 127 4.60 7.55 13.62
N MET A 128 4.53 6.99 12.40
CA MET A 128 5.48 5.97 11.93
C MET A 128 6.91 6.50 11.80
N THR A 129 7.06 7.72 11.30
CA THR A 129 8.39 8.38 11.16
C THR A 129 9.02 8.62 12.53
N GLN A 130 8.23 9.08 13.50
CA GLN A 130 8.69 9.30 14.88
C GLN A 130 9.08 7.99 15.57
N ALA A 131 8.29 6.94 15.38
CA ALA A 131 8.60 5.60 15.90
C ALA A 131 9.90 5.06 15.31
N ALA A 132 10.13 5.25 14.02
CA ALA A 132 11.36 4.85 13.35
C ALA A 132 12.59 5.60 13.91
N ALA A 133 12.47 6.92 14.11
CA ALA A 133 13.53 7.75 14.68
C ALA A 133 13.88 7.35 16.13
N SER A 134 12.85 7.05 16.94
CA SER A 134 13.04 6.62 18.33
C SER A 134 13.68 5.22 18.44
N GLY A 135 13.37 4.33 17.51
CA GLY A 135 13.93 2.98 17.45
C GLY A 135 15.38 2.92 17.00
N SER A 136 15.86 3.91 16.25
CA SER A 136 17.29 4.02 15.88
C SER A 136 18.15 4.54 17.02
N ALA A 137 17.62 5.40 17.89
CA ALA A 137 18.37 5.94 19.03
C ALA A 137 18.72 4.88 20.11
N ASN A 138 17.97 3.78 20.18
CA ASN A 138 18.21 2.69 21.15
C ASN A 138 19.18 1.59 20.64
N LYS A 139 19.74 1.71 19.44
CA LYS A 139 20.67 0.71 18.88
C LYS A 139 22.14 1.11 19.03
N ASP A 140 22.43 2.33 19.48
CA ASP A 140 23.79 2.88 19.64
C ASP A 140 24.25 2.88 21.10
N GLU A 141 23.50 2.23 22.02
CA GLU A 141 23.94 1.90 23.39
C GLU A 141 24.18 0.37 23.46
#